data_9b208051aeada44e8cc20583573c2aae
#
_entry.id   9b208051aeada44e8cc20583573c2aae
#
_cell.length_a   1.000
_cell.length_b   1.000
_cell.length_c   1.000
_cell.angle_alpha   90.00
_cell.angle_beta   90.00
_cell.angle_gamma   90.00
#
_symmetry.space_group_name_H-M   'P 1'
#
loop_
_entity.id
_entity.type
_entity.pdbx_description
1 polymer ?
#
loop_
_entity_poly.entity_id
_entity_poly.type
_entity_poly.pdbx_seq_one_letter_code
_entity_poly.pdbx_strand_id
1 'polypeptide(L)'
;MTIFSILFQFVMKTIVKYDIDESHGLSHAFQILTQANSIYESEVIKFPELKEHEKVIYIAAIVHDMCDDKYMSTETGLDTIELFLSTIDDFKLTQSEIKAIRNIINTMSYSKVKKNGFPELGEYQHAYHIVREADLLCAYDFDRCMLYHMHSRNTGIENAFNDSKRLFDIRVFKHNDDGLFTTDYSKKQSKIMEPQSRERMEHWRKLLEKDL
;
A
#
# COMPACT_ATOMS: atom_id res chain seq x y z
N MET A 1 8.41 24.32 2.17
CA MET A 1 8.38 22.92 2.69
C MET A 1 8.34 22.00 1.49
N THR A 2 8.97 20.82 1.54
CA THR A 2 8.89 19.88 0.41
C THR A 2 7.50 19.23 0.34
N ILE A 3 7.09 18.78 -0.86
CA ILE A 3 5.84 18.02 -1.07
C ILE A 3 5.75 16.85 -0.08
N PHE A 4 6.81 16.08 0.07
CA PHE A 4 6.86 14.96 1.01
C PHE A 4 6.61 15.39 2.46
N SER A 5 7.21 16.48 2.92
CA SER A 5 6.98 17.00 4.27
C SER A 5 5.51 17.33 4.52
N ILE A 6 4.83 17.92 3.54
CA ILE A 6 3.41 18.28 3.64
C ILE A 6 2.54 17.01 3.66
N LEU A 7 2.81 16.05 2.78
CA LEU A 7 2.09 14.78 2.71
C LEU A 7 2.22 13.96 3.99
N PHE A 8 3.45 13.79 4.52
CA PHE A 8 3.66 13.05 5.75
C PHE A 8 3.07 13.75 6.98
N GLN A 9 3.00 15.08 7.02
CA GLN A 9 2.25 15.80 8.06
C GLN A 9 0.74 15.53 7.95
N PHE A 10 0.18 15.44 6.74
CA PHE A 10 -1.21 15.05 6.55
C PHE A 10 -1.45 13.63 7.04
N VAL A 11 -0.61 12.67 6.67
CA VAL A 11 -0.66 11.27 7.14
C VAL A 11 -0.63 11.21 8.66
N MET A 12 0.34 11.87 9.32
CA MET A 12 0.45 11.89 10.78
C MET A 12 -0.81 12.44 11.46
N LYS A 13 -1.38 13.53 10.95
CA LYS A 13 -2.62 14.11 11.50
C LYS A 13 -3.81 13.17 11.30
N THR A 14 -3.88 12.47 10.17
CA THR A 14 -4.96 11.53 9.87
C THR A 14 -4.86 10.30 10.77
N ILE A 15 -3.66 9.75 10.97
CA ILE A 15 -3.40 8.64 11.89
C ILE A 15 -3.91 8.97 13.30
N VAL A 16 -3.53 10.13 13.84
CA VAL A 16 -3.96 10.55 15.18
C VAL A 16 -5.47 10.78 15.25
N LYS A 17 -6.05 11.39 14.21
CA LYS A 17 -7.49 11.71 14.20
C LYS A 17 -8.39 10.48 14.18
N TYR A 18 -7.99 9.43 13.47
CA TYR A 18 -8.82 8.25 13.23
C TYR A 18 -8.31 6.99 13.92
N ASP A 19 -7.31 7.13 14.79
CA ASP A 19 -6.67 6.03 15.54
C ASP A 19 -6.23 4.87 14.62
N ILE A 20 -5.55 5.25 13.53
CA ILE A 20 -5.02 4.28 12.57
C ILE A 20 -3.85 3.54 13.22
N ASP A 21 -3.91 2.22 13.24
CA ASP A 21 -2.87 1.40 13.86
C ASP A 21 -1.55 1.37 13.08
N GLU A 22 -0.49 0.90 13.73
CA GLU A 22 0.88 0.90 13.21
C GLU A 22 1.01 0.12 11.88
N SER A 23 0.16 -0.88 11.63
CA SER A 23 0.21 -1.68 10.39
C SER A 23 -0.21 -0.90 9.13
N HIS A 24 -0.95 0.21 9.32
CA HIS A 24 -1.39 1.15 8.27
C HIS A 24 -0.89 2.58 8.55
N GLY A 25 0.05 2.70 9.49
CA GLY A 25 0.57 3.96 9.96
C GLY A 25 1.72 4.52 9.13
N LEU A 26 2.52 5.37 9.77
CA LEU A 26 3.60 6.12 9.13
C LEU A 26 4.69 5.22 8.54
N SER A 27 5.05 4.13 9.25
CA SER A 27 6.05 3.18 8.79
C SER A 27 5.63 2.53 7.45
N HIS A 28 4.34 2.15 7.34
CA HIS A 28 3.81 1.61 6.11
C HIS A 28 3.84 2.63 4.96
N ALA A 29 3.46 3.88 5.20
CA ALA A 29 3.53 4.94 4.19
C ALA A 29 4.97 5.15 3.66
N PHE A 30 6.00 5.04 4.51
CA PHE A 30 7.40 5.06 4.08
C PHE A 30 7.77 3.84 3.23
N GLN A 31 7.33 2.65 3.63
CA GLN A 31 7.59 1.42 2.87
C GLN A 31 6.95 1.48 1.48
N ILE A 32 5.69 1.91 1.39
CA ILE A 32 4.99 2.07 0.12
C ILE A 32 5.68 3.08 -0.79
N LEU A 33 6.05 4.25 -0.27
CA LEU A 33 6.79 5.24 -1.06
C LEU A 33 8.10 4.66 -1.61
N THR A 34 8.84 3.93 -0.79
CA THR A 34 10.10 3.29 -1.19
C THR A 34 9.88 2.25 -2.30
N GLN A 35 8.87 1.39 -2.16
CA GLN A 35 8.54 0.41 -3.19
C GLN A 35 8.04 1.07 -4.48
N ALA A 36 7.16 2.07 -4.35
CA ALA A 36 6.65 2.81 -5.51
C ALA A 36 7.78 3.50 -6.28
N ASN A 37 8.73 4.12 -5.57
CA ASN A 37 9.94 4.68 -6.20
C ASN A 37 10.76 3.62 -6.92
N SER A 38 11.00 2.47 -6.30
CA SER A 38 11.81 1.40 -6.90
C SER A 38 11.15 0.84 -8.17
N ILE A 39 9.81 0.69 -8.18
CA ILE A 39 9.07 0.28 -9.37
C ILE A 39 9.14 1.39 -10.42
N TYR A 40 8.86 2.65 -10.04
CA TYR A 40 8.90 3.80 -10.94
C TYR A 40 10.24 3.93 -11.64
N GLU A 41 11.35 3.91 -10.91
CA GLU A 41 12.70 4.00 -11.46
C GLU A 41 13.02 2.86 -12.47
N SER A 42 12.47 1.67 -12.25
CA SER A 42 12.59 0.56 -13.19
C SER A 42 11.73 0.76 -14.45
N GLU A 43 10.50 1.26 -14.29
CA GLU A 43 9.54 1.36 -15.38
C GLU A 43 9.74 2.62 -16.23
N VAL A 44 10.17 3.75 -15.65
CA VAL A 44 10.38 5.02 -16.36
C VAL A 44 11.45 4.93 -17.45
N ILE A 45 12.35 3.95 -17.36
CA ILE A 45 13.37 3.67 -18.39
C ILE A 45 12.70 3.13 -19.66
N LYS A 46 11.65 2.33 -19.51
CA LYS A 46 10.90 1.71 -20.61
C LYS A 46 9.77 2.60 -21.11
N PHE A 47 9.18 3.38 -20.20
CA PHE A 47 8.02 4.24 -20.41
C PHE A 47 8.32 5.66 -19.93
N PRO A 48 9.11 6.45 -20.72
CA PRO A 48 9.55 7.79 -20.31
C PRO A 48 8.40 8.78 -20.02
N GLU A 49 7.22 8.55 -20.56
CA GLU A 49 5.99 9.32 -20.28
C GLU A 49 5.54 9.24 -18.82
N LEU A 50 5.97 8.23 -18.06
CA LEU A 50 5.71 8.14 -16.62
C LEU A 50 6.27 9.32 -15.82
N LYS A 51 7.22 10.06 -16.35
CA LYS A 51 7.74 11.29 -15.72
C LYS A 51 6.64 12.34 -15.50
N GLU A 52 5.67 12.38 -16.38
CA GLU A 52 4.53 13.29 -16.25
C GLU A 52 3.59 12.90 -15.11
N HIS A 53 3.60 11.61 -14.71
CA HIS A 53 2.75 11.05 -13.67
C HIS A 53 3.48 10.80 -12.34
N GLU A 54 4.74 11.17 -12.21
CA GLU A 54 5.56 10.93 -11.02
C GLU A 54 4.91 11.45 -9.73
N LYS A 55 4.36 12.67 -9.77
CA LYS A 55 3.64 13.24 -8.61
C LYS A 55 2.41 12.45 -8.23
N VAL A 56 1.62 12.01 -9.22
CA VAL A 56 0.43 11.18 -9.00
C VAL A 56 0.81 9.88 -8.30
N ILE A 57 1.88 9.22 -8.76
CA ILE A 57 2.39 7.98 -8.17
C ILE A 57 2.76 8.18 -6.71
N TYR A 58 3.61 9.15 -6.39
CA TYR A 58 4.11 9.32 -5.02
C TYR A 58 3.03 9.83 -4.07
N ILE A 59 2.16 10.73 -4.52
CA ILE A 59 1.06 11.22 -3.69
C ILE A 59 0.09 10.07 -3.39
N ALA A 60 -0.36 9.33 -4.41
CA ALA A 60 -1.26 8.21 -4.22
C ALA A 60 -0.65 7.14 -3.30
N ALA A 61 0.64 6.82 -3.48
CA ALA A 61 1.37 5.88 -2.64
C ALA A 61 1.36 6.28 -1.17
N ILE A 62 1.65 7.55 -0.86
CA ILE A 62 1.75 8.02 0.53
C ILE A 62 0.39 8.06 1.23
N VAL A 63 -0.69 8.45 0.53
CA VAL A 63 -1.98 8.71 1.19
C VAL A 63 -3.01 7.58 1.01
N HIS A 64 -2.66 6.47 0.37
CA HIS A 64 -3.62 5.42 -0.04
C HIS A 64 -4.42 4.83 1.13
N ASP A 65 -3.83 4.67 2.30
CA ASP A 65 -4.49 4.10 3.48
C ASP A 65 -5.26 5.15 4.32
N MET A 66 -5.15 6.43 3.96
CA MET A 66 -5.83 7.51 4.69
C MET A 66 -7.34 7.59 4.40
N CYS A 67 -7.90 6.59 3.75
CA CYS A 67 -9.33 6.42 3.48
C CYS A 67 -9.79 4.95 3.65
N ASP A 68 -9.05 4.14 4.39
CA ASP A 68 -9.40 2.72 4.61
C ASP A 68 -10.69 2.61 5.44
N ASP A 69 -11.62 1.77 4.97
CA ASP A 69 -12.95 1.54 5.56
C ASP A 69 -12.92 0.92 6.96
N LYS A 70 -11.77 0.41 7.37
CA LYS A 70 -11.52 -0.07 8.74
C LYS A 70 -11.56 1.06 9.78
N TYR A 71 -11.20 2.29 9.40
CA TYR A 71 -11.03 3.41 10.32
C TYR A 71 -12.04 4.53 10.07
N MET A 72 -12.50 4.68 8.83
CA MET A 72 -13.45 5.71 8.44
C MET A 72 -14.25 5.30 7.22
N SER A 73 -15.33 6.01 6.91
CA SER A 73 -16.00 5.83 5.61
C SER A 73 -15.04 6.15 4.47
N THR A 74 -14.87 5.23 3.53
CA THR A 74 -13.98 5.42 2.37
C THR A 74 -14.28 6.72 1.63
N GLU A 75 -15.56 7.07 1.44
CA GLU A 75 -15.96 8.31 0.75
C GLU A 75 -15.49 9.53 1.53
N THR A 76 -15.70 9.58 2.85
CA THR A 76 -15.22 10.68 3.71
C THR A 76 -13.70 10.82 3.64
N GLY A 77 -12.98 9.70 3.65
CA GLY A 77 -11.52 9.71 3.51
C GLY A 77 -11.06 10.25 2.16
N LEU A 78 -11.66 9.77 1.08
CA LEU A 78 -11.37 10.23 -0.28
C LEU A 78 -11.66 11.73 -0.46
N ASP A 79 -12.81 12.22 0.06
CA ASP A 79 -13.15 13.64 0.01
C ASP A 79 -12.16 14.50 0.82
N THR A 80 -11.70 13.98 1.96
CA THR A 80 -10.68 14.66 2.78
C THR A 80 -9.35 14.76 2.06
N ILE A 81 -8.91 13.69 1.38
CA ILE A 81 -7.70 13.69 0.56
C ILE A 81 -7.84 14.66 -0.61
N GLU A 82 -8.94 14.61 -1.34
CA GLU A 82 -9.20 15.48 -2.49
C GLU A 82 -9.21 16.97 -2.09
N LEU A 83 -9.90 17.30 -0.99
CA LEU A 83 -9.89 18.66 -0.45
C LEU A 83 -8.47 19.07 -0.04
N PHE A 84 -7.74 18.24 0.67
CA PHE A 84 -6.35 18.51 1.05
C PHE A 84 -5.48 18.79 -0.18
N LEU A 85 -5.51 17.94 -1.21
CA LEU A 85 -4.71 18.10 -2.40
C LEU A 85 -5.08 19.36 -3.19
N SER A 86 -6.37 19.73 -3.25
CA SER A 86 -6.85 20.92 -3.95
C SER A 86 -6.54 22.25 -3.24
N THR A 87 -6.28 22.21 -1.93
CA THR A 87 -6.00 23.42 -1.14
C THR A 87 -4.51 23.77 -1.04
N ILE A 88 -3.61 22.93 -1.55
CA ILE A 88 -2.16 23.12 -1.45
C ILE A 88 -1.59 23.52 -2.82
N ASP A 89 -1.44 24.82 -3.02
CA ASP A 89 -0.90 25.38 -4.29
C ASP A 89 0.50 24.87 -4.64
N ASP A 90 1.31 24.53 -3.64
CA ASP A 90 2.67 23.98 -3.82
C ASP A 90 2.68 22.68 -4.63
N PHE A 91 1.60 21.90 -4.60
CA PHE A 91 1.50 20.66 -5.39
C PHE A 91 1.35 20.91 -6.88
N LYS A 92 0.74 22.04 -7.27
CA LYS A 92 0.45 22.38 -8.69
C LYS A 92 -0.20 21.21 -9.43
N LEU A 93 -1.15 20.54 -8.77
CA LEU A 93 -1.92 19.45 -9.37
C LEU A 93 -3.06 20.01 -10.20
N THR A 94 -3.26 19.41 -11.37
CA THR A 94 -4.47 19.60 -12.16
C THR A 94 -5.65 18.84 -11.56
N GLN A 95 -6.87 19.22 -11.92
CA GLN A 95 -8.08 18.48 -11.51
C GLN A 95 -8.06 17.02 -12.03
N SER A 96 -7.46 16.80 -13.19
CA SER A 96 -7.27 15.46 -13.78
C SER A 96 -6.37 14.59 -12.88
N GLU A 97 -5.25 15.13 -12.41
CA GLU A 97 -4.32 14.41 -11.52
C GLU A 97 -4.96 14.11 -10.16
N ILE A 98 -5.69 15.07 -9.57
CA ILE A 98 -6.41 14.85 -8.30
C ILE A 98 -7.45 13.74 -8.46
N LYS A 99 -8.22 13.75 -9.56
CA LYS A 99 -9.18 12.70 -9.87
C LYS A 99 -8.50 11.34 -10.11
N ALA A 100 -7.33 11.34 -10.76
CA ALA A 100 -6.55 10.14 -10.98
C ALA A 100 -6.08 9.54 -9.64
N ILE A 101 -5.55 10.34 -8.73
CA ILE A 101 -5.16 9.92 -7.37
C ILE A 101 -6.35 9.30 -6.64
N ARG A 102 -7.51 9.98 -6.63
CA ARG A 102 -8.74 9.45 -6.04
C ARG A 102 -9.12 8.09 -6.61
N ASN A 103 -9.11 7.94 -7.93
CA ASN A 103 -9.46 6.69 -8.61
C ASN A 103 -8.48 5.57 -8.31
N ILE A 104 -7.18 5.85 -8.30
CA ILE A 104 -6.13 4.89 -7.94
C ILE A 104 -6.40 4.35 -6.54
N ILE A 105 -6.51 5.23 -5.55
CA ILE A 105 -6.71 4.85 -4.15
C ILE A 105 -8.02 4.07 -3.97
N ASN A 106 -9.10 4.54 -4.59
CA ASN A 106 -10.40 3.90 -4.47
C ASN A 106 -10.47 2.49 -5.07
N THR A 107 -9.60 2.13 -6.02
CA THR A 107 -9.72 0.88 -6.78
C THR A 107 -8.58 -0.12 -6.56
N MET A 108 -7.49 0.29 -5.90
CA MET A 108 -6.25 -0.48 -5.86
C MET A 108 -6.25 -1.67 -4.90
N SER A 109 -7.17 -1.73 -3.92
CA SER A 109 -7.14 -2.77 -2.89
C SER A 109 -7.28 -4.17 -3.49
N TYR A 110 -6.59 -5.14 -2.91
CA TYR A 110 -6.64 -6.55 -3.32
C TYR A 110 -8.06 -7.07 -3.51
N SER A 111 -8.95 -6.81 -2.55
CA SER A 111 -10.34 -7.29 -2.58
C SER A 111 -11.13 -6.69 -3.73
N LYS A 112 -10.94 -5.40 -4.04
CA LYS A 112 -11.60 -4.72 -5.17
C LYS A 112 -11.11 -5.28 -6.50
N VAL A 113 -9.80 -5.48 -6.64
CA VAL A 113 -9.19 -6.04 -7.86
C VAL A 113 -9.64 -7.49 -8.09
N LYS A 114 -9.65 -8.32 -7.04
CA LYS A 114 -10.14 -9.71 -7.15
C LYS A 114 -11.61 -9.80 -7.54
N LYS A 115 -12.42 -8.84 -7.12
CA LYS A 115 -13.87 -8.80 -7.42
C LYS A 115 -14.18 -8.22 -8.79
N ASN A 116 -13.49 -7.13 -9.17
CA ASN A 116 -13.90 -6.28 -10.29
C ASN A 116 -12.89 -6.29 -11.45
N GLY A 117 -11.71 -6.89 -11.28
CA GLY A 117 -10.58 -6.74 -12.20
C GLY A 117 -9.87 -5.39 -12.05
N PHE A 118 -8.98 -5.10 -12.97
CA PHE A 118 -8.30 -3.80 -13.01
C PHE A 118 -9.23 -2.74 -13.59
N PRO A 119 -9.25 -1.50 -13.02
CA PRO A 119 -9.99 -0.40 -13.61
C PRO A 119 -9.32 0.07 -14.90
N GLU A 120 -10.08 0.76 -15.74
CA GLU A 120 -9.54 1.47 -16.90
C GLU A 120 -9.31 2.95 -16.54
N LEU A 121 -8.04 3.34 -16.40
CA LEU A 121 -7.64 4.69 -15.97
C LEU A 121 -6.91 5.49 -17.08
N GLY A 122 -6.97 5.03 -18.33
CA GLY A 122 -6.39 5.74 -19.47
C GLY A 122 -4.89 5.97 -19.31
N GLU A 123 -4.44 7.20 -19.45
CA GLU A 123 -3.03 7.60 -19.32
C GLU A 123 -2.43 7.29 -17.93
N TYR A 124 -3.25 7.22 -16.87
CA TYR A 124 -2.82 6.90 -15.50
C TYR A 124 -2.78 5.39 -15.21
N GLN A 125 -3.06 4.54 -16.18
CA GLN A 125 -3.10 3.09 -15.96
C GLN A 125 -1.78 2.53 -15.42
N HIS A 126 -0.66 3.01 -15.93
CA HIS A 126 0.66 2.56 -15.50
C HIS A 126 0.99 3.08 -14.08
N ALA A 127 0.64 4.33 -13.77
CA ALA A 127 0.74 4.90 -12.43
C ALA A 127 -0.08 4.08 -11.41
N TYR A 128 -1.30 3.68 -11.77
CA TYR A 128 -2.13 2.79 -10.97
C TYR A 128 -1.42 1.47 -10.64
N HIS A 129 -0.83 0.81 -11.65
CA HIS A 129 -0.12 -0.46 -11.42
C HIS A 129 1.08 -0.26 -10.48
N ILE A 130 1.86 0.81 -10.63
CA ILE A 130 3.00 1.10 -9.76
C ILE A 130 2.54 1.25 -8.29
N VAL A 131 1.53 2.06 -8.02
CA VAL A 131 1.04 2.29 -6.64
C VAL A 131 0.47 1.01 -6.03
N ARG A 132 -0.39 0.30 -6.77
CA ARG A 132 -1.01 -0.94 -6.33
C ARG A 132 0.03 -2.04 -6.06
N GLU A 133 1.03 -2.16 -6.92
CA GLU A 133 2.05 -3.19 -6.78
C GLU A 133 3.03 -2.88 -5.65
N ALA A 134 3.27 -1.60 -5.36
CA ALA A 134 4.01 -1.18 -4.17
C ALA A 134 3.32 -1.67 -2.88
N ASP A 135 1.99 -1.52 -2.76
CA ASP A 135 1.23 -2.05 -1.62
C ASP A 135 1.29 -3.58 -1.57
N LEU A 136 1.10 -4.27 -2.71
CA LEU A 136 1.21 -5.73 -2.75
C LEU A 136 2.61 -6.25 -2.38
N LEU A 137 3.68 -5.54 -2.71
CA LEU A 137 5.03 -5.90 -2.26
C LEU A 137 5.19 -5.68 -0.76
N CYS A 138 4.66 -4.59 -0.21
CA CYS A 138 4.67 -4.37 1.24
C CYS A 138 3.83 -5.40 2.01
N ALA A 139 2.88 -6.07 1.37
CA ALA A 139 2.11 -7.15 2.00
C ALA A 139 2.95 -8.38 2.35
N TYR A 140 4.17 -8.54 1.81
CA TYR A 140 5.10 -9.60 2.20
C TYR A 140 5.76 -9.40 3.57
N ASP A 141 5.52 -8.27 4.25
CA ASP A 141 5.96 -8.03 5.62
C ASP A 141 5.07 -8.81 6.61
N PHE A 142 5.58 -9.96 7.08
CA PHE A 142 4.84 -10.83 7.99
C PHE A 142 4.62 -10.19 9.36
N ASP A 143 5.59 -9.43 9.86
CA ASP A 143 5.48 -8.77 11.17
C ASP A 143 4.38 -7.71 11.15
N ARG A 144 4.27 -6.94 10.07
CA ARG A 144 3.18 -5.97 9.87
C ARG A 144 1.81 -6.66 9.88
N CYS A 145 1.71 -7.82 9.24
CA CYS A 145 0.47 -8.60 9.26
C CYS A 145 0.10 -9.07 10.67
N MET A 146 1.08 -9.50 11.48
CA MET A 146 0.85 -9.87 12.89
C MET A 146 0.38 -8.66 13.71
N LEU A 147 1.02 -7.49 13.55
CA LEU A 147 0.60 -6.25 14.22
C LEU A 147 -0.86 -5.90 13.90
N TYR A 148 -1.25 -5.99 12.62
CA TYR A 148 -2.64 -5.79 12.23
C TYR A 148 -3.61 -6.74 12.96
N HIS A 149 -3.31 -8.04 13.02
CA HIS A 149 -4.19 -9.00 13.68
C HIS A 149 -4.23 -8.80 15.20
N MET A 150 -3.11 -8.44 15.82
CA MET A 150 -3.07 -8.12 17.25
C MET A 150 -3.97 -6.92 17.56
N HIS A 151 -3.86 -5.85 16.77
CA HIS A 151 -4.65 -4.64 16.98
C HIS A 151 -6.13 -4.86 16.63
N SER A 152 -6.44 -5.30 15.39
CA SER A 152 -7.81 -5.37 14.87
C SER A 152 -8.70 -6.37 15.60
N ARG A 153 -8.12 -7.43 16.19
CA ARG A 153 -8.84 -8.47 16.92
C ARG A 153 -8.62 -8.46 18.43
N ASN A 154 -7.79 -7.53 18.92
CA ASN A 154 -7.38 -7.49 20.32
C ASN A 154 -6.97 -8.87 20.85
N THR A 155 -6.08 -9.55 20.12
CA THR A 155 -5.69 -10.94 20.37
C THR A 155 -4.21 -11.08 20.75
N GLY A 156 -3.85 -12.16 21.41
CA GLY A 156 -2.46 -12.48 21.72
C GLY A 156 -1.63 -12.83 20.49
N ILE A 157 -0.31 -12.83 20.67
CA ILE A 157 0.68 -13.00 19.60
C ILE A 157 0.55 -14.35 18.87
N GLU A 158 0.20 -15.43 19.59
CA GLU A 158 0.03 -16.77 19.02
C GLU A 158 -1.14 -16.83 18.04
N ASN A 159 -2.26 -16.20 18.42
CA ASN A 159 -3.42 -16.10 17.54
C ASN A 159 -3.12 -15.20 16.34
N ALA A 160 -2.45 -14.07 16.55
CA ALA A 160 -2.02 -13.17 15.49
C ALA A 160 -1.08 -13.88 14.49
N PHE A 161 -0.15 -14.70 14.99
CA PHE A 161 0.71 -15.53 14.15
C PHE A 161 -0.10 -16.50 13.28
N ASN A 162 -1.04 -17.25 13.87
CA ASN A 162 -1.86 -18.23 13.17
C ASN A 162 -2.74 -17.56 12.09
N ASP A 163 -3.37 -16.43 12.42
CA ASP A 163 -4.20 -15.66 11.49
C ASP A 163 -3.36 -15.07 10.34
N SER A 164 -2.18 -14.56 10.67
CA SER A 164 -1.25 -14.02 9.65
C SER A 164 -0.75 -15.12 8.73
N LYS A 165 -0.33 -16.27 9.28
CA LYS A 165 0.08 -17.42 8.50
C LYS A 165 -1.02 -17.85 7.53
N ARG A 166 -2.26 -17.98 8.02
CA ARG A 166 -3.41 -18.31 7.18
C ARG A 166 -3.62 -17.27 6.06
N LEU A 167 -3.53 -15.97 6.37
CA LEU A 167 -3.68 -14.92 5.38
C LEU A 167 -2.59 -14.99 4.30
N PHE A 168 -1.36 -15.25 4.69
CA PHE A 168 -0.25 -15.43 3.73
C PHE A 168 -0.50 -16.61 2.79
N ASP A 169 -0.92 -17.76 3.33
CA ASP A 169 -1.18 -18.96 2.53
C ASP A 169 -2.33 -18.78 1.52
N ILE A 170 -3.40 -18.09 1.91
CA ILE A 170 -4.59 -17.93 1.05
C ILE A 170 -4.57 -16.68 0.16
N ARG A 171 -3.70 -15.70 0.45
CA ARG A 171 -3.68 -14.42 -0.27
C ARG A 171 -2.27 -14.00 -0.71
N VAL A 172 -1.33 -13.74 0.21
CA VAL A 172 -0.07 -13.07 -0.13
C VAL A 172 0.77 -13.93 -1.07
N PHE A 173 0.92 -15.23 -0.78
CA PHE A 173 1.65 -16.16 -1.64
C PHE A 173 0.91 -16.52 -2.94
N LYS A 174 -0.30 -16.00 -3.15
CA LYS A 174 -1.08 -16.16 -4.39
C LYS A 174 -0.97 -14.96 -5.34
N HIS A 175 -0.34 -13.86 -4.93
CA HIS A 175 -0.27 -12.65 -5.74
C HIS A 175 0.31 -12.91 -7.14
N ASN A 176 1.34 -13.75 -7.28
CA ASN A 176 1.91 -14.13 -8.58
C ASN A 176 0.96 -15.05 -9.39
N ASP A 177 0.42 -16.07 -8.74
CA ASP A 177 -0.51 -17.04 -9.38
C ASP A 177 -1.79 -16.33 -9.85
N ASP A 178 -2.25 -15.36 -9.10
CA ASP A 178 -3.42 -14.53 -9.40
C ASP A 178 -3.15 -13.45 -10.46
N GLY A 179 -1.92 -13.37 -10.99
CA GLY A 179 -1.55 -12.40 -12.03
C GLY A 179 -1.61 -10.94 -11.58
N LEU A 180 -1.42 -10.68 -10.28
CA LEU A 180 -1.57 -9.33 -9.71
C LEU A 180 -0.37 -8.42 -9.98
N PHE A 181 0.80 -8.94 -10.29
CA PHE A 181 1.95 -8.15 -10.69
C PHE A 181 2.02 -8.03 -12.21
N THR A 182 2.06 -6.80 -12.72
CA THR A 182 2.16 -6.49 -14.15
C THR A 182 3.56 -6.02 -14.53
N THR A 183 4.26 -5.27 -13.63
CA THR A 183 5.61 -4.78 -13.87
C THR A 183 6.66 -5.89 -13.69
N ASP A 184 7.73 -5.82 -14.49
CA ASP A 184 8.82 -6.81 -14.39
C ASP A 184 9.56 -6.72 -13.05
N TYR A 185 9.68 -5.48 -12.52
CA TYR A 185 10.29 -5.27 -11.21
C TYR A 185 9.52 -6.03 -10.12
N SER A 186 8.21 -5.82 -10.04
CA SER A 186 7.38 -6.42 -8.98
C SER A 186 7.31 -7.93 -9.09
N LYS A 187 7.24 -8.49 -10.32
CA LYS A 187 7.32 -9.93 -10.56
C LYS A 187 8.62 -10.54 -10.08
N LYS A 188 9.74 -9.84 -10.26
CA LYS A 188 11.05 -10.28 -9.78
C LYS A 188 11.15 -10.14 -8.26
N GLN A 189 10.76 -8.97 -7.73
CA GLN A 189 10.88 -8.64 -6.32
C GLN A 189 10.02 -9.54 -5.44
N SER A 190 8.78 -9.84 -5.85
CA SER A 190 7.90 -10.75 -5.10
C SER A 190 8.48 -12.16 -4.94
N LYS A 191 9.18 -12.67 -5.97
CA LYS A 191 9.87 -13.96 -5.90
C LYS A 191 11.05 -13.97 -4.92
N ILE A 192 11.63 -12.80 -4.64
CA ILE A 192 12.69 -12.64 -3.62
C ILE A 192 12.06 -12.53 -2.23
N MET A 193 10.96 -11.78 -2.12
CA MET A 193 10.31 -11.51 -0.83
C MET A 193 9.56 -12.72 -0.27
N GLU A 194 8.99 -13.56 -1.11
CA GLU A 194 8.25 -14.74 -0.67
C GLU A 194 9.10 -15.69 0.21
N PRO A 195 10.30 -16.16 -0.19
CA PRO A 195 11.12 -16.98 0.69
C PRO A 195 11.55 -16.25 1.97
N GLN A 196 11.79 -14.94 1.92
CA GLN A 196 12.10 -14.15 3.12
C GLN A 196 10.94 -14.12 4.11
N SER A 197 9.70 -13.96 3.63
CA SER A 197 8.51 -14.04 4.46
C SER A 197 8.34 -15.44 5.08
N ARG A 198 8.57 -16.50 4.31
CA ARG A 198 8.52 -17.89 4.83
C ARG A 198 9.57 -18.15 5.90
N GLU A 199 10.78 -17.63 5.72
CA GLU A 199 11.83 -17.68 6.72
C GLU A 199 11.45 -16.92 7.99
N ARG A 200 10.85 -15.72 7.85
CA ARG A 200 10.36 -14.92 8.99
C ARG A 200 9.25 -15.65 9.75
N MET A 201 8.32 -16.28 9.05
CA MET A 201 7.27 -17.10 9.65
C MET A 201 7.86 -18.28 10.44
N GLU A 202 8.84 -18.97 9.89
CA GLU A 202 9.51 -20.07 10.57
C GLU A 202 10.29 -19.60 11.81
N HIS A 203 10.89 -18.42 11.75
CA HIS A 203 11.54 -17.79 12.90
C HIS A 203 10.54 -17.54 14.04
N TRP A 204 9.38 -16.95 13.74
CA TRP A 204 8.32 -16.72 14.73
C TRP A 204 7.78 -18.03 15.30
N ARG A 205 7.54 -19.03 14.46
CA ARG A 205 7.10 -20.36 14.92
C ARG A 205 8.03 -20.92 16.00
N LYS A 206 9.35 -20.90 15.74
CA LYS A 206 10.37 -21.37 16.70
C LYS A 206 10.43 -20.54 18.00
N LEU A 207 10.14 -19.22 17.90
CA LEU A 207 10.10 -18.38 19.10
C LEU A 207 8.90 -18.71 19.98
N LEU A 208 7.73 -18.89 19.37
CA LEU A 208 6.47 -19.15 20.08
C LEU A 208 6.39 -20.58 20.67
N GLU A 209 7.22 -21.49 20.18
CA GLU A 209 7.32 -22.87 20.73
C GLU A 209 8.29 -22.98 21.92
N LYS A 210 8.94 -21.90 22.35
CA LYS A 210 9.84 -21.94 23.51
C LYS A 210 9.04 -21.94 24.80
N ASP A 211 9.29 -22.93 25.65
CA ASP A 211 8.83 -22.93 27.03
C ASP A 211 9.66 -21.92 27.86
N LEU A 212 9.13 -20.71 28.06
CA LEU A 212 9.76 -19.66 28.85
C LEU A 212 9.02 -19.43 30.16
#